data_b97ef781f9f3106180d77d00115609e2
#
_entry.id   b97ef781f9f3106180d77d00115609e2
#
_cell.length_a   1.000
_cell.length_b   1.000
_cell.length_c   1.000
_cell.angle_alpha   90.00
_cell.angle_beta   90.00
_cell.angle_gamma   90.00
#
_symmetry.space_group_name_H-M   'P 1'
#
loop_
_entity.id
_entity.type
_entity.pdbx_description
1 polymer ?
#
loop_
_entity_poly.entity_id
_entity_poly.type
_entity_poly.pdbx_seq_one_letter_code
_entity_poly.pdbx_strand_id
1 'polypeptide(L)'
;MTTVGHFIGGEDIIAGSRTQAIFNPSTGEQCGEVELAPVATVEQAIANAKAAYPVWRXTPPAKRAQVMFRFXMLLEEKADEICQLISREHGKVLHDARGELQRGIENVEYACGIPELLKGEHSKNAGPAIDSWSEFQPLGVVAGITPFNXPAMVPLWMWPSAVMCGNAFVLKPSERDPSSVLYIAKLAMEAGLPAGILXVVNGDKEAVXVLLTSPDVQAVSFVGSTPIAEYIYSTANAHGKRCQAXGGAKNHAIVMPDADLDNAVNALMGAAYGSCGERCMAISVAVAVGDEVADELSKRLQAQLKTLKVGSGLDNSNEMGPLITAAARDKVVGYINSGVEQGAELVVDGRDLVVXGHEXGFFVGGTLFXKVTPEMTIYQEEIFGPVLVIVRVKTMQEGIDLINAHEYGNGTCLFTRDGEAARYFTDNVLVGMVGVNVPLPVPVSYHSFGGWKRSLFGDLHAYGPDSIRFYTKRKTITQRWPAXGVREGVTYTFPS
;
A
#
# COMPACT_ATOMS: atom_id res chain seq x y z
N MET A 1 -23.86 16.79 -11.42
CA MET A 1 -22.95 15.80 -10.82
C MET A 1 -21.61 15.86 -11.52
N THR A 2 -20.54 15.94 -10.74
CA THR A 2 -19.20 16.16 -11.26
C THR A 2 -18.61 14.89 -11.86
N THR A 3 -17.92 15.00 -12.99
CA THR A 3 -17.17 13.91 -13.60
C THR A 3 -15.69 14.10 -13.30
N VAL A 4 -15.10 13.10 -12.67
CA VAL A 4 -13.67 13.07 -12.39
C VAL A 4 -12.96 12.45 -13.59
N GLY A 5 -11.98 13.14 -14.13
CA GLY A 5 -11.25 12.67 -15.30
C GLY A 5 -9.82 12.30 -14.99
N HIS A 6 -8.93 12.70 -15.88
CA HIS A 6 -7.52 12.34 -15.84
C HIS A 6 -6.69 13.60 -15.73
N PHE A 7 -5.40 13.42 -15.42
CA PHE A 7 -4.47 14.54 -15.28
C PHE A 7 -3.25 14.23 -16.16
N ILE A 8 -3.17 14.89 -17.32
CA ILE A 8 -2.17 14.59 -18.32
C ILE A 8 -1.58 15.90 -18.81
N GLY A 9 -0.26 16.00 -18.79
CA GLY A 9 0.42 17.21 -19.25
C GLY A 9 0.10 18.45 -18.42
N GLY A 10 -0.23 18.25 -17.14
CA GLY A 10 -0.58 19.34 -16.26
C GLY A 10 -2.01 19.84 -16.41
N GLU A 11 -2.86 19.12 -17.13
CA GLU A 11 -4.22 19.56 -17.41
C GLU A 11 -5.26 18.47 -17.09
N ASP A 12 -6.44 18.92 -16.69
CA ASP A 12 -7.57 18.01 -16.54
C ASP A 12 -8.08 17.59 -17.90
N ILE A 13 -8.23 16.26 -18.09
CA ILE A 13 -8.63 15.69 -19.38
C ILE A 13 -9.87 14.84 -19.18
N ILE A 14 -10.88 15.04 -20.03
CA ILE A 14 -12.05 14.18 -20.13
C ILE A 14 -12.12 13.72 -21.60
N ALA A 15 -12.10 12.41 -21.81
CA ALA A 15 -12.12 11.87 -23.17
C ALA A 15 -13.52 11.62 -23.70
N GLY A 16 -14.54 11.61 -22.83
CA GLY A 16 -15.91 11.32 -23.27
C GLY A 16 -16.21 9.83 -23.37
N SER A 17 -15.55 9.02 -22.54
CA SER A 17 -15.65 7.57 -22.55
C SER A 17 -16.59 7.05 -21.47
N ARG A 18 -16.54 5.74 -21.20
CA ARG A 18 -17.33 5.10 -20.15
C ARG A 18 -17.09 5.76 -18.80
N THR A 19 -18.11 5.78 -17.96
CA THR A 19 -17.97 6.30 -16.61
C THR A 19 -18.44 5.26 -15.58
N GLN A 20 -18.02 5.46 -14.35
CA GLN A 20 -18.43 4.64 -13.21
C GLN A 20 -18.83 5.56 -12.08
N ALA A 21 -19.89 5.19 -11.36
CA ALA A 21 -20.38 6.02 -10.26
C ALA A 21 -19.38 6.04 -9.09
N ILE A 22 -19.29 7.21 -8.46
CA ILE A 22 -18.58 7.37 -7.20
C ILE A 22 -19.64 7.56 -6.12
N PHE A 23 -19.55 6.80 -5.03
CA PHE A 23 -20.53 6.86 -3.96
C PHE A 23 -19.95 7.50 -2.71
N ASN A 24 -20.81 8.15 -1.94
CA ASN A 24 -20.50 8.49 -0.56
C ASN A 24 -20.90 7.28 0.28
N PRO A 25 -19.94 6.53 0.83
CA PRO A 25 -20.30 5.29 1.52
C PRO A 25 -21.16 5.51 2.77
N SER A 26 -21.07 6.67 3.40
CA SER A 26 -21.84 6.94 4.61
C SER A 26 -23.32 7.12 4.33
N THR A 27 -23.67 7.60 3.14
CA THR A 27 -25.07 7.80 2.78
C THR A 27 -25.59 6.79 1.78
N GLY A 28 -24.70 6.13 1.06
CA GLY A 28 -25.07 5.24 -0.02
C GLY A 28 -25.46 5.94 -1.30
N GLU A 29 -25.36 7.27 -1.34
CA GLU A 29 -25.78 8.07 -2.48
C GLU A 29 -24.61 8.29 -3.44
N GLN A 30 -24.91 8.34 -4.72
CA GLN A 30 -23.89 8.68 -5.71
C GLN A 30 -23.54 10.17 -5.54
N CYS A 31 -22.24 10.44 -5.41
CA CYS A 31 -21.77 11.82 -5.24
C CYS A 31 -20.95 12.32 -6.43
N GLY A 32 -20.71 11.48 -7.43
CA GLY A 32 -20.00 11.87 -8.62
C GLY A 32 -19.87 10.70 -9.56
N GLU A 33 -19.06 10.88 -10.58
CA GLU A 33 -18.69 9.78 -11.46
C GLU A 33 -17.25 9.97 -11.91
N VAL A 34 -16.61 8.86 -12.28
CA VAL A 34 -15.23 8.90 -12.78
C VAL A 34 -15.20 8.34 -14.18
N GLU A 35 -14.46 8.98 -15.06
CA GLU A 35 -14.28 8.46 -16.41
C GLU A 35 -13.24 7.33 -16.38
N LEU A 36 -13.57 6.25 -17.07
CA LEU A 36 -12.65 5.12 -17.23
C LEU A 36 -11.88 5.33 -18.53
N ALA A 37 -10.57 5.49 -18.43
CA ALA A 37 -9.75 5.85 -19.58
C ALA A 37 -9.81 4.79 -20.66
N PRO A 38 -10.12 5.20 -21.92
CA PRO A 38 -9.94 4.29 -23.03
C PRO A 38 -8.47 4.10 -23.37
N VAL A 39 -8.17 3.12 -24.19
CA VAL A 39 -6.79 2.81 -24.57
C VAL A 39 -6.04 4.06 -25.03
N ALA A 40 -6.65 4.85 -25.89
CA ALA A 40 -5.99 6.02 -26.46
C ALA A 40 -5.58 7.04 -25.41
N THR A 41 -6.38 7.19 -24.36
CA THR A 41 -6.06 8.14 -23.30
C THR A 41 -4.88 7.66 -22.46
N VAL A 42 -4.82 6.36 -22.17
CA VAL A 42 -3.67 5.82 -21.44
C VAL A 42 -2.41 5.96 -22.29
N GLU A 43 -2.52 5.67 -23.60
CA GLU A 43 -1.38 5.85 -24.51
C GLU A 43 -0.92 7.30 -24.56
N GLN A 44 -1.88 8.25 -24.55
CA GLN A 44 -1.56 9.67 -24.51
C GLN A 44 -0.76 10.02 -23.25
N ALA A 45 -1.16 9.47 -22.10
CA ALA A 45 -0.45 9.73 -20.86
C ALA A 45 0.98 9.18 -20.91
N ILE A 46 1.14 7.96 -21.44
CA ILE A 46 2.45 7.36 -21.56
C ILE A 46 3.34 8.17 -22.52
N ALA A 47 2.79 8.60 -23.65
CA ALA A 47 3.55 9.40 -24.61
C ALA A 47 3.96 10.75 -24.01
N ASN A 48 3.06 11.36 -23.25
CA ASN A 48 3.35 12.63 -22.58
C ASN A 48 4.49 12.46 -21.57
N ALA A 49 4.45 11.36 -20.81
CA ALA A 49 5.50 11.05 -19.85
C ALA A 49 6.83 10.83 -20.56
N LYS A 50 6.82 10.09 -21.66
CA LYS A 50 8.04 9.81 -22.41
C LYS A 50 8.65 11.09 -22.95
N ALA A 51 7.83 12.02 -23.40
CA ALA A 51 8.32 13.31 -23.92
C ALA A 51 8.89 14.20 -22.83
N ALA A 52 8.32 14.17 -21.64
CA ALA A 52 8.79 15.01 -20.54
C ALA A 52 10.03 14.46 -19.84
N TYR A 53 10.23 13.16 -19.90
CA TYR A 53 11.26 12.46 -19.16
C TYR A 53 12.68 12.96 -19.41
N PRO A 54 13.15 13.21 -20.66
CA PRO A 54 14.56 13.55 -20.86
C PRO A 54 15.01 14.80 -20.13
N VAL A 55 14.19 15.83 -20.05
CA VAL A 55 14.56 17.05 -19.33
C VAL A 55 14.63 16.79 -17.83
N TRP A 56 13.68 16.04 -17.30
CA TRP A 56 13.66 15.74 -15.87
C TRP A 56 14.84 14.85 -15.48
N ARG A 57 15.17 13.91 -16.32
CA ARG A 57 16.33 13.03 -16.10
C ARG A 57 17.62 13.86 -15.93
N UNK A 58 17.62 14.76 -16.64
CA UNK A 58 18.71 15.56 -16.63
C UNK A 58 18.73 16.60 -15.58
N THR A 59 17.71 16.79 -14.84
CA THR A 59 17.60 17.79 -13.77
C THR A 59 18.42 17.32 -12.57
N PRO A 60 19.29 18.15 -12.04
CA PRO A 60 20.09 17.70 -10.89
C PRO A 60 19.22 17.21 -9.74
N PRO A 61 19.64 16.15 -9.05
CA PRO A 61 18.83 15.63 -7.93
C PRO A 61 18.52 16.67 -6.87
N ALA A 62 19.43 17.60 -6.58
CA ALA A 62 19.17 18.66 -5.59
C ALA A 62 18.03 19.58 -6.04
N LYS A 63 17.92 19.82 -7.35
CA LYS A 63 16.81 20.62 -7.87
C LYS A 63 15.50 19.88 -7.78
N ARG A 64 15.53 18.57 -8.07
CA ARG A 64 14.33 17.75 -7.91
C ARG A 64 13.87 17.75 -6.45
N ALA A 65 14.84 17.73 -5.51
CA ALA A 65 14.51 17.72 -4.10
C ALA A 65 13.80 18.98 -3.64
N GLN A 66 14.10 20.14 -4.28
CA GLN A 66 13.42 21.37 -3.92
C GLN A 66 11.91 21.26 -4.20
N VAL A 67 11.54 20.59 -5.28
CA VAL A 67 10.13 20.33 -5.57
C VAL A 67 9.50 19.49 -4.46
N MET A 68 10.21 18.45 -4.03
CA MET A 68 9.69 17.59 -2.98
C MET A 68 9.54 18.31 -1.64
N PHE A 69 10.48 19.19 -1.30
CA PHE A 69 10.36 19.99 -0.08
C PHE A 69 9.11 20.87 -0.12
N ARG A 70 8.85 21.52 -1.23
CA ARG A 70 7.64 22.34 -1.35
C ARG A 70 6.39 21.49 -1.32
N PHE A 71 6.46 20.32 -1.91
CA PHE A 71 5.33 19.41 -1.92
C PHE A 71 4.96 18.92 -0.50
N UNK A 72 5.84 18.56 0.22
CA UNK A 72 5.70 18.16 1.52
C UNK A 72 4.96 19.15 2.27
N MET A 73 5.38 20.49 2.13
CA MET A 73 4.73 21.60 2.81
C MET A 73 3.27 21.77 2.37
N LEU A 74 3.03 21.67 1.07
CA LEU A 74 1.68 21.81 0.57
C LEU A 74 0.76 20.70 1.06
N LEU A 75 1.26 19.48 1.18
CA LEU A 75 0.45 18.40 1.72
C LEU A 75 0.02 18.68 3.15
N GLU A 76 0.95 19.21 3.97
CA GLU A 76 0.60 19.55 5.35
C GLU A 76 -0.36 20.71 5.42
N GLU A 77 -0.16 21.71 4.58
CA GLU A 77 -1.03 22.88 4.54
C GLU A 77 -2.45 22.51 4.12
N LYS A 78 -2.59 21.59 3.19
CA LYS A 78 -3.89 21.21 2.63
C LYS A 78 -4.43 19.91 3.21
N ALA A 79 -3.88 19.46 4.35
CA ALA A 79 -4.24 18.17 4.90
C ALA A 79 -5.72 18.03 5.18
N ASP A 80 -6.35 19.08 5.70
CA ASP A 80 -7.78 18.97 6.01
C ASP A 80 -8.63 18.76 4.77
N GLU A 81 -8.32 19.48 3.68
CA GLU A 81 -9.06 19.29 2.43
C GLU A 81 -8.86 17.89 1.86
N ILE A 82 -7.62 17.39 1.94
CA ILE A 82 -7.33 16.04 1.45
C ILE A 82 -8.12 15.01 2.25
N CYS A 83 -8.12 15.14 3.57
CA CYS A 83 -8.83 14.18 4.43
C CYS A 83 -10.33 14.20 4.20
N GLN A 84 -10.91 15.40 3.96
CA GLN A 84 -12.32 15.47 3.62
C GLN A 84 -12.65 14.71 2.34
N LEU A 85 -11.79 14.85 1.33
CA LEU A 85 -12.00 14.11 0.07
C LEU A 85 -11.90 12.60 0.29
N ILE A 86 -10.92 12.16 1.09
CA ILE A 86 -10.77 10.75 1.38
C ILE A 86 -12.03 10.21 2.08
N SER A 87 -12.46 10.88 3.16
CA SER A 87 -13.60 10.38 3.92
C SER A 87 -14.87 10.37 3.10
N ARG A 88 -15.08 11.39 2.25
CA ARG A 88 -16.30 11.46 1.45
C ARG A 88 -16.44 10.29 0.48
N GLU A 89 -15.33 9.85 -0.13
CA GLU A 89 -15.39 8.80 -1.15
C GLU A 89 -15.05 7.42 -0.63
N HIS A 90 -14.23 7.33 0.43
CA HIS A 90 -13.87 6.04 1.01
C HIS A 90 -14.78 5.67 2.18
N GLY A 91 -15.13 6.64 3.01
CA GLY A 91 -15.95 6.39 4.18
C GLY A 91 -15.20 6.33 5.50
N LYS A 92 -13.88 6.20 5.49
CA LYS A 92 -13.14 6.12 6.75
C LYS A 92 -13.29 7.42 7.55
N VAL A 93 -13.21 7.30 8.88
CA VAL A 93 -13.33 8.47 9.73
C VAL A 93 -12.17 9.42 9.49
N LEU A 94 -12.38 10.71 9.74
CA LEU A 94 -11.37 11.73 9.44
C LEU A 94 -10.05 11.46 10.16
N HIS A 95 -10.11 10.95 11.39
CA HIS A 95 -8.89 10.60 12.13
C HIS A 95 -8.07 9.55 11.38
N ASP A 96 -8.73 8.55 10.82
CA ASP A 96 -8.03 7.52 10.05
C ASP A 96 -7.49 8.08 8.74
N ALA A 97 -8.25 8.98 8.09
CA ALA A 97 -7.76 9.63 6.86
C ALA A 97 -6.51 10.45 7.15
N ARG A 98 -6.48 11.14 8.30
CA ARG A 98 -5.31 11.93 8.68
C ARG A 98 -4.10 11.05 8.94
N GLY A 99 -4.30 9.89 9.59
CA GLY A 99 -3.21 8.93 9.81
C GLY A 99 -2.68 8.39 8.49
N GLU A 100 -3.57 8.08 7.57
CA GLU A 100 -3.17 7.62 6.24
C GLU A 100 -2.33 8.68 5.53
N LEU A 101 -2.79 9.91 5.52
CA LEU A 101 -2.06 10.99 4.84
C LEU A 101 -0.70 11.21 5.50
N GLN A 102 -0.64 11.13 6.83
CA GLN A 102 0.62 11.33 7.54
C GLN A 102 1.68 10.30 7.12
N ARG A 103 1.26 9.04 6.93
CA ARG A 103 2.19 8.02 6.44
C ARG A 103 2.69 8.36 5.05
N GLY A 104 1.80 8.88 4.21
CA GLY A 104 2.22 9.35 2.88
C GLY A 104 3.19 10.50 2.95
N ILE A 105 2.93 11.46 3.84
CA ILE A 105 3.82 12.61 4.03
C ILE A 105 5.21 12.16 4.45
N GLU A 106 5.28 11.16 5.34
CA GLU A 106 6.58 10.65 5.77
C GLU A 106 7.37 10.05 4.62
N ASN A 107 6.67 9.45 3.66
CA ASN A 107 7.35 8.94 2.47
C ASN A 107 7.84 10.07 1.56
N VAL A 108 7.11 11.17 1.49
CA VAL A 108 7.59 12.34 0.77
C VAL A 108 8.82 12.93 1.44
N GLU A 109 8.83 12.96 2.78
CA GLU A 109 10.02 13.40 3.53
C GLU A 109 11.22 12.53 3.18
N TYR A 110 11.03 11.21 3.14
CA TYR A 110 12.10 10.30 2.77
C TYR A 110 12.61 10.62 1.36
N ALA A 111 11.69 10.89 0.45
CA ALA A 111 12.06 11.19 -0.93
C ALA A 111 12.93 12.44 -1.04
N CYS A 112 12.76 13.41 -0.13
CA CYS A 112 13.60 14.59 -0.12
C CYS A 112 15.08 14.26 0.06
N GLY A 113 15.39 13.13 0.69
CA GLY A 113 16.77 12.71 0.92
C GLY A 113 17.36 11.82 -0.17
N ILE A 114 16.62 11.56 -1.23
CA ILE A 114 17.07 10.63 -2.26
C ILE A 114 18.38 11.05 -2.95
N PRO A 115 18.69 12.36 -3.10
CA PRO A 115 20.00 12.67 -3.70
C PRO A 115 21.17 11.97 -3.02
N GLU A 116 21.13 11.84 -1.70
CA GLU A 116 22.19 11.11 -0.99
C GLU A 116 22.19 9.63 -1.34
N LEU A 117 21.02 9.06 -1.53
CA LEU A 117 20.88 7.63 -1.79
C LEU A 117 21.18 7.24 -3.24
N LEU A 118 21.21 8.24 -4.14
CA LEU A 118 21.56 7.99 -5.55
C LEU A 118 23.06 7.94 -5.79
N LYS A 119 23.87 8.24 -4.78
CA LYS A 119 25.32 8.20 -4.96
C LYS A 119 25.77 6.76 -5.27
N GLY A 120 26.64 6.65 -6.26
CA GLY A 120 27.24 5.37 -6.57
C GLY A 120 28.55 5.17 -5.85
N GLU A 121 29.26 4.12 -6.23
CA GLU A 121 30.55 3.79 -5.64
C GLU A 121 31.63 3.95 -6.68
N HIS A 122 32.81 4.36 -6.23
CA HIS A 122 33.93 4.66 -7.12
C HIS A 122 35.19 3.99 -6.62
N SER A 123 35.91 3.32 -7.52
CA SER A 123 37.23 2.75 -7.24
C SER A 123 38.23 3.38 -8.16
N LYS A 124 39.18 4.12 -7.58
CA LYS A 124 40.31 4.66 -8.34
C LYS A 124 41.37 3.59 -8.46
N ASN A 125 41.97 3.50 -9.65
CA ASN A 125 43.03 2.51 -9.90
C ASN A 125 42.59 1.08 -9.59
N ALA A 126 41.43 0.74 -10.10
CA ALA A 126 40.95 -0.65 -10.04
C ALA A 126 41.88 -1.58 -10.86
N GLY A 127 42.63 -1.01 -11.77
CA GLY A 127 43.77 -1.59 -12.48
C GLY A 127 44.73 -0.47 -12.79
N PRO A 128 45.84 -0.72 -13.49
CA PRO A 128 46.77 0.36 -13.79
C PRO A 128 46.13 1.43 -14.68
N ALA A 129 46.01 2.63 -14.13
CA ALA A 129 45.36 3.80 -14.77
C ALA A 129 43.92 3.53 -15.17
N ILE A 130 43.27 2.58 -14.50
CA ILE A 130 41.88 2.23 -14.76
C ILE A 130 41.05 2.60 -13.55
N ASP A 131 39.99 3.41 -13.77
CA ASP A 131 39.01 3.71 -12.74
C ASP A 131 37.71 2.99 -13.06
N SER A 132 37.00 2.60 -12.01
CA SER A 132 35.72 1.92 -12.18
C SER A 132 34.71 2.51 -11.20
N TRP A 133 33.49 2.74 -11.68
CA TRP A 133 32.44 3.25 -10.79
C TRP A 133 31.08 2.78 -11.25
N SER A 134 30.13 2.90 -10.31
CA SER A 134 28.74 2.54 -10.55
C SER A 134 27.88 3.78 -10.48
N GLU A 135 26.87 3.83 -11.32
CA GLU A 135 25.87 4.90 -11.33
C GLU A 135 24.49 4.28 -11.23
N PHE A 136 23.59 4.96 -10.49
CA PHE A 136 22.17 4.62 -10.54
C PHE A 136 21.52 5.54 -11.58
N GLN A 137 20.87 4.96 -12.57
CA GLN A 137 20.20 5.72 -13.61
C GLN A 137 18.71 5.40 -13.58
N PRO A 138 17.84 6.36 -13.91
CA PRO A 138 16.41 6.09 -13.93
C PRO A 138 16.03 5.11 -15.02
N LEU A 139 14.87 4.51 -14.86
CA LEU A 139 14.35 3.54 -15.82
C LEU A 139 13.69 4.20 -17.03
N GLY A 140 13.05 5.34 -16.84
CA GLY A 140 12.30 6.02 -17.87
C GLY A 140 10.88 6.32 -17.42
N VAL A 141 9.89 5.81 -18.15
CA VAL A 141 8.50 5.92 -17.74
C VAL A 141 8.16 4.68 -16.91
N VAL A 142 7.62 4.90 -15.72
CA VAL A 142 7.21 3.81 -14.84
C VAL A 142 5.76 4.04 -14.44
N ALA A 143 5.09 2.99 -13.97
CA ALA A 143 3.67 3.06 -13.66
C ALA A 143 3.39 2.50 -12.27
N GLY A 144 2.30 2.99 -11.69
CA GLY A 144 1.79 2.46 -10.43
C GLY A 144 0.29 2.25 -10.52
N ILE A 145 -0.17 1.18 -9.90
CA ILE A 145 -1.60 0.84 -9.85
C ILE A 145 -1.94 0.64 -8.40
N THR A 146 -2.85 1.47 -7.87
CA THR A 146 -3.04 1.56 -6.42
C THR A 146 -4.47 1.27 -6.01
N PRO A 147 -4.66 0.79 -4.77
CA PRO A 147 -5.97 0.37 -4.29
C PRO A 147 -6.77 1.51 -3.68
N PHE A 148 -8.01 1.19 -3.32
CA PHE A 148 -8.92 2.19 -2.77
C PHE A 148 -8.65 2.51 -1.31
N ASN A 149 -7.98 1.63 -0.59
CA ASN A 149 -7.87 1.82 0.86
C ASN A 149 -6.76 2.77 1.31
N UNK A 150 -6.00 3.29 0.51
CA UNK A 150 -5.30 4.02 0.73
C UNK A 150 -5.18 4.80 -0.14
N PRO A 151 -6.06 5.71 -0.60
CA PRO A 151 -5.94 6.48 -1.82
C PRO A 151 -4.85 7.54 -1.81
N ALA A 152 -4.50 8.08 -0.67
CA ALA A 152 -3.38 9.02 -0.57
C ALA A 152 -2.08 8.30 -0.26
N MET A 153 -2.11 7.37 0.69
CA MET A 153 -0.89 6.78 1.21
C MET A 153 -0.15 5.93 0.18
N VAL A 154 -0.85 5.04 -0.51
CA VAL A 154 -0.16 4.10 -1.38
C VAL A 154 0.42 4.78 -2.62
N PRO A 155 -0.27 5.70 -3.29
CA PRO A 155 0.41 6.46 -4.34
C PRO A 155 1.65 7.20 -3.84
N LEU A 156 1.62 7.72 -2.61
CA LEU A 156 2.77 8.41 -2.05
C LEU A 156 3.89 7.47 -1.61
N TRP A 157 3.63 6.16 -1.52
CA TRP A 157 4.72 5.17 -1.41
C TRP A 157 5.52 5.10 -2.70
N MET A 158 4.91 5.42 -3.82
CA MET A 158 5.45 5.07 -5.14
C MET A 158 6.03 6.26 -5.87
N TRP A 159 5.18 7.22 -6.27
CA TRP A 159 5.62 8.18 -7.26
C TRP A 159 6.64 9.20 -6.74
N PRO A 160 6.60 9.67 -5.48
CA PRO A 160 7.66 10.61 -5.07
C PRO A 160 9.06 10.02 -5.18
N SER A 161 9.25 8.78 -4.74
CA SER A 161 10.56 8.15 -4.88
C SER A 161 10.91 7.91 -6.34
N ALA A 162 9.94 7.52 -7.14
CA ALA A 162 10.20 7.27 -8.56
C ALA A 162 10.67 8.53 -9.27
N VAL A 163 9.97 9.66 -9.05
CA VAL A 163 10.35 10.89 -9.75
C VAL A 163 11.64 11.48 -9.19
N MET A 164 11.90 11.30 -7.89
CA MET A 164 13.17 11.75 -7.32
C MET A 164 14.35 10.95 -7.88
N CYS A 165 14.13 9.71 -8.30
CA CYS A 165 15.16 8.94 -9.01
C CYS A 165 15.30 9.36 -10.46
N GLY A 166 14.47 10.27 -10.94
CA GLY A 166 14.57 10.82 -12.29
C GLY A 166 13.57 10.27 -13.29
N ASN A 167 12.62 9.45 -12.86
CA ASN A 167 11.61 8.85 -13.74
C ASN A 167 10.43 9.77 -13.96
N ALA A 168 9.64 9.47 -15.01
CA ALA A 168 8.28 9.98 -15.15
C ALA A 168 7.33 8.86 -14.72
N PHE A 169 6.20 9.23 -14.16
CA PHE A 169 5.31 8.26 -13.49
C PHE A 169 3.88 8.39 -13.98
N VAL A 170 3.28 7.27 -14.39
CA VAL A 170 1.87 7.20 -14.75
C VAL A 170 1.14 6.43 -13.64
N LEU A 171 0.22 7.09 -12.96
CA LEU A 171 -0.50 6.54 -11.84
C LEU A 171 -1.92 6.18 -12.26
N LYS A 172 -2.32 4.92 -12.02
CA LYS A 172 -3.72 4.52 -12.16
C LYS A 172 -4.26 4.20 -10.76
N PRO A 173 -4.95 5.14 -10.15
CA PRO A 173 -5.51 4.90 -8.82
C PRO A 173 -6.82 4.12 -8.90
N SER A 174 -7.40 3.82 -7.75
CA SER A 174 -8.70 3.17 -7.72
C SER A 174 -9.77 4.12 -8.26
N GLU A 175 -10.65 3.56 -9.07
CA GLU A 175 -11.77 4.32 -9.61
C GLU A 175 -12.88 4.57 -8.58
N ARG A 176 -12.76 3.97 -7.41
CA ARG A 176 -13.78 4.13 -6.37
C ARG A 176 -13.65 5.43 -5.60
N ASP A 177 -12.40 5.93 -5.42
CA ASP A 177 -12.17 7.14 -4.63
C ASP A 177 -11.02 7.96 -5.20
N PRO A 178 -11.20 8.52 -6.41
CA PRO A 178 -10.08 9.13 -7.14
C PRO A 178 -9.82 10.60 -6.82
N SER A 179 -10.72 11.29 -6.10
CA SER A 179 -10.63 12.75 -6.03
C SER A 179 -9.43 13.24 -5.24
N SER A 180 -9.09 12.58 -4.13
CA SER A 180 -7.92 13.00 -3.35
C SER A 180 -6.64 12.80 -4.15
N VAL A 181 -6.60 11.78 -5.02
CA VAL A 181 -5.41 11.49 -5.83
C VAL A 181 -5.14 12.63 -6.81
N LEU A 182 -6.20 13.09 -7.48
CA LEU A 182 -6.05 14.21 -8.42
C LEU A 182 -5.71 15.50 -7.70
N TYR A 183 -6.31 15.74 -6.55
CA TYR A 183 -6.00 16.93 -5.76
C TYR A 183 -4.52 16.96 -5.39
N ILE A 184 -4.00 15.81 -4.95
CA ILE A 184 -2.58 15.70 -4.57
C ILE A 184 -1.67 15.89 -5.79
N ALA A 185 -2.05 15.35 -6.95
CA ALA A 185 -1.26 15.55 -8.16
C ALA A 185 -1.16 17.02 -8.53
N LYS A 186 -2.26 17.76 -8.36
CA LYS A 186 -2.25 19.20 -8.63
C LYS A 186 -1.36 19.94 -7.65
N LEU A 187 -1.32 19.51 -6.38
CA LEU A 187 -0.39 20.11 -5.42
C LEU A 187 1.06 19.89 -5.85
N ALA A 188 1.38 18.73 -6.42
CA ALA A 188 2.72 18.49 -6.90
C ALA A 188 3.10 19.46 -8.02
N MET A 189 2.15 19.75 -8.93
CA MET A 189 2.39 20.76 -9.96
C MET A 189 2.61 22.14 -9.36
N GLU A 190 1.80 22.48 -8.35
CA GLU A 190 1.97 23.77 -7.67
C GLU A 190 3.34 23.84 -7.01
N ALA A 191 3.86 22.75 -6.53
CA ALA A 191 5.20 22.69 -5.92
C ALA A 191 6.33 22.82 -6.94
N GLY A 192 6.01 22.69 -8.23
CA GLY A 192 7.01 22.84 -9.29
C GLY A 192 7.36 21.59 -10.05
N LEU A 193 6.65 20.49 -9.82
CA LEU A 193 6.88 19.29 -10.62
C LEU A 193 6.51 19.60 -12.08
N PRO A 194 7.40 19.35 -13.03
CA PRO A 194 7.07 19.71 -14.42
C PRO A 194 5.91 18.91 -14.99
N ALA A 195 5.18 19.55 -15.89
CA ALA A 195 4.10 18.87 -16.59
C ALA A 195 4.63 17.63 -17.31
N GLY A 196 3.90 16.53 -17.19
CA GLY A 196 4.28 15.28 -17.84
C GLY A 196 5.15 14.37 -17.00
N ILE A 197 5.56 14.79 -15.81
CA ILE A 197 6.34 13.90 -14.94
C ILE A 197 5.44 13.05 -14.06
N LEU A 198 4.24 13.54 -13.76
CA LEU A 198 3.25 12.74 -13.07
C LEU A 198 1.94 12.83 -13.83
N UNK A 199 1.40 11.76 -14.40
CA UNK A 199 0.27 11.60 -15.04
C UNK A 199 -0.60 10.83 -14.20
N VAL A 200 -1.93 11.11 -14.11
CA VAL A 200 -2.93 10.26 -13.46
C VAL A 200 -3.97 9.86 -14.50
N VAL A 201 -4.20 8.55 -14.68
CA VAL A 201 -5.27 8.05 -15.54
C VAL A 201 -6.18 7.18 -14.68
N ASN A 202 -7.46 7.55 -14.62
CA ASN A 202 -8.44 6.72 -13.96
C ASN A 202 -8.94 5.66 -14.92
N GLY A 203 -9.18 4.47 -14.42
CA GLY A 203 -9.60 3.39 -15.30
C GLY A 203 -9.76 2.08 -14.59
N ASP A 204 -10.15 1.10 -15.37
CA ASP A 204 -10.32 -0.26 -14.89
C ASP A 204 -9.39 -1.19 -15.67
N LYS A 205 -9.81 -2.43 -15.88
CA LYS A 205 -8.97 -3.46 -16.51
C LYS A 205 -8.40 -3.01 -17.86
N GLU A 206 -9.16 -2.27 -18.64
CA GLU A 206 -8.69 -1.80 -19.94
C GLU A 206 -7.45 -0.92 -19.80
N ALA A 207 -7.47 0.00 -18.86
CA ALA A 207 -6.30 0.87 -18.63
C ALA A 207 -5.11 0.06 -18.11
N VAL A 208 -5.37 -0.83 -17.22
CA VAL A 208 -4.30 -1.71 -16.71
C VAL A 208 -3.63 -2.48 -17.84
N UNK A 209 -4.25 -2.98 -18.58
CA UNK A 209 -3.75 -3.69 -19.65
C UNK A 209 -2.83 -2.93 -20.48
N VAL A 210 -3.12 -1.64 -20.72
CA VAL A 210 -2.20 -0.82 -21.50
C VAL A 210 -0.89 -0.60 -20.76
N LEU A 211 -0.98 -0.31 -19.48
CA LEU A 211 0.24 -0.10 -18.69
C LEU A 211 1.13 -1.33 -18.66
N LEU A 212 0.54 -2.51 -18.66
CA LEU A 212 1.32 -3.75 -18.58
C LEU A 212 1.95 -4.14 -19.91
N THR A 213 1.37 -3.71 -21.03
CA THR A 213 1.84 -4.17 -22.35
C THR A 213 2.60 -3.11 -23.13
N SER A 214 2.50 -1.84 -22.76
CA SER A 214 3.19 -0.78 -23.50
C SER A 214 4.70 -0.96 -23.42
N PRO A 215 5.40 -0.96 -24.56
CA PRO A 215 6.86 -1.08 -24.53
C PRO A 215 7.56 0.12 -23.92
N ASP A 216 6.86 1.23 -23.73
CA ASP A 216 7.45 2.43 -23.14
C ASP A 216 7.41 2.45 -21.61
N VAL A 217 6.61 1.58 -21.00
CA VAL A 217 6.57 1.47 -19.52
C VAL A 217 7.60 0.43 -19.07
N GLN A 218 8.53 0.86 -18.24
CA GLN A 218 9.68 0.02 -17.89
C GLN A 218 9.49 -0.75 -16.59
N ALA A 219 8.60 -0.28 -15.71
CA ALA A 219 8.36 -0.93 -14.42
C ALA A 219 6.94 -0.66 -13.97
N VAL A 220 6.38 -1.61 -13.22
CA VAL A 220 5.03 -1.47 -12.66
C VAL A 220 5.08 -1.84 -11.18
N SER A 221 4.52 -0.96 -10.35
CA SER A 221 4.30 -1.24 -8.93
C SER A 221 2.79 -1.33 -8.69
N PHE A 222 2.39 -2.33 -7.94
CA PHE A 222 0.97 -2.62 -7.72
C PHE A 222 0.72 -2.98 -6.26
N VAL A 223 -0.42 -2.53 -5.73
CA VAL A 223 -0.93 -3.00 -4.45
C VAL A 223 -2.43 -3.30 -4.66
N GLY A 224 -2.87 -4.48 -4.23
CA GLY A 224 -4.26 -4.87 -4.35
C GLY A 224 -4.46 -6.33 -4.00
N SER A 225 -5.56 -6.91 -4.50
CA SER A 225 -5.91 -8.28 -4.18
C SER A 225 -4.96 -9.28 -4.84
N THR A 226 -4.84 -10.45 -4.24
CA THR A 226 -3.88 -11.45 -4.69
C THR A 226 -4.09 -11.94 -6.13
N PRO A 227 -5.32 -12.26 -6.56
CA PRO A 227 -5.44 -12.72 -7.96
C PRO A 227 -5.01 -11.65 -8.96
N ILE A 228 -5.32 -10.39 -8.67
CA ILE A 228 -4.91 -9.29 -9.57
C ILE A 228 -3.40 -9.07 -9.47
N ALA A 229 -2.83 -9.14 -8.26
CA ALA A 229 -1.39 -9.00 -8.09
C ALA A 229 -0.64 -10.04 -8.91
N GLU A 230 -1.10 -11.27 -8.86
CA GLU A 230 -0.47 -12.37 -9.59
C GLU A 230 -0.58 -12.15 -11.10
N TYR A 231 -1.75 -11.73 -11.57
CA TYR A 231 -1.95 -11.41 -12.97
C TYR A 231 -1.02 -10.28 -13.43
N ILE A 232 -0.92 -9.22 -12.63
CA ILE A 232 -0.08 -8.08 -12.99
C ILE A 232 1.38 -8.49 -13.04
N TYR A 233 1.83 -9.24 -12.05
CA TYR A 233 3.22 -9.67 -12.01
C TYR A 233 3.57 -10.56 -13.21
N SER A 234 2.72 -11.55 -13.49
CA SER A 234 2.95 -12.46 -14.62
C SER A 234 2.95 -11.71 -15.94
N THR A 235 1.98 -10.82 -16.14
CA THR A 235 1.85 -10.11 -17.41
C THR A 235 2.99 -9.11 -17.60
N ALA A 236 3.35 -8.36 -16.56
CA ALA A 236 4.45 -7.41 -16.65
C ALA A 236 5.75 -8.12 -17.00
N ASN A 237 6.02 -9.23 -16.33
CA ASN A 237 7.25 -10.00 -16.63
C ASN A 237 7.23 -10.54 -18.05
N ALA A 238 6.08 -10.99 -18.54
CA ALA A 238 5.99 -11.49 -19.91
C ALA A 238 6.30 -10.39 -20.93
N HIS A 239 6.14 -9.13 -20.57
CA HIS A 239 6.44 -8.01 -21.44
C HIS A 239 7.75 -7.31 -21.07
N GLY A 240 8.60 -7.98 -20.31
CA GLY A 240 9.96 -7.52 -20.03
C GLY A 240 10.07 -6.39 -19.03
N LYS A 241 9.05 -6.16 -18.23
CA LYS A 241 9.05 -5.07 -17.27
C LYS A 241 9.48 -5.55 -15.88
N ARG A 242 10.11 -4.66 -15.15
CA ARG A 242 10.33 -4.87 -13.72
C ARG A 242 8.99 -4.72 -13.01
N CYS A 243 8.73 -5.55 -11.98
CA CYS A 243 7.44 -5.50 -11.32
C CYS A 243 7.54 -5.85 -9.84
N GLN A 244 6.79 -5.14 -9.00
CA GLN A 244 6.49 -5.53 -7.63
C GLN A 244 4.98 -5.44 -7.47
N ALA A 245 4.40 -6.53 -6.96
CA ALA A 245 2.96 -6.56 -6.79
C ALA A 245 2.60 -7.10 -5.41
N UNK A 246 2.14 -6.32 -4.49
CA UNK A 246 1.76 -6.58 -3.22
C UNK A 246 0.41 -7.14 -3.30
N GLY A 247 0.20 -8.23 -2.73
CA GLY A 247 -1.06 -8.99 -2.73
C GLY A 247 -1.78 -8.93 -1.40
N GLY A 248 -2.55 -9.96 -1.14
CA GLY A 248 -3.41 -10.00 0.04
C GLY A 248 -2.69 -10.33 1.33
N ALA A 249 -3.48 -10.42 2.39
CA ALA A 249 -2.96 -10.66 3.73
C ALA A 249 -3.99 -11.38 4.58
N LYS A 250 -3.50 -12.09 5.60
CA LYS A 250 -4.33 -12.63 6.67
C LYS A 250 -3.49 -12.52 7.95
N ASN A 251 -3.53 -11.35 8.55
CA ASN A 251 -2.56 -11.03 9.60
C ASN A 251 -3.02 -11.57 10.94
N HIS A 252 -2.12 -12.28 11.61
CA HIS A 252 -2.38 -12.94 12.89
C HIS A 252 -1.69 -12.21 14.02
N ALA A 253 -2.37 -12.09 15.16
CA ALA A 253 -1.74 -11.62 16.41
C ALA A 253 -1.82 -12.74 17.42
N ILE A 254 -0.66 -13.20 17.91
CA ILE A 254 -0.62 -14.20 18.97
C ILE A 254 -0.67 -13.47 20.31
N VAL A 255 -1.54 -13.91 21.21
CA VAL A 255 -1.66 -13.35 22.55
C VAL A 255 -1.22 -14.43 23.55
N MET A 256 -0.11 -14.15 24.22
CA MET A 256 0.47 -15.06 25.20
C MET A 256 -0.19 -14.91 26.55
N PRO A 257 -0.09 -15.96 27.41
CA PRO A 257 -0.69 -15.85 28.76
C PRO A 257 -0.12 -14.73 29.61
N ASP A 258 1.13 -14.34 29.36
CA ASP A 258 1.78 -13.26 30.13
C ASP A 258 1.53 -11.88 29.55
N ALA A 259 0.76 -11.77 28.47
CA ALA A 259 0.51 -10.46 27.83
C ALA A 259 -0.27 -9.55 28.77
N ASP A 260 -0.06 -8.25 28.59
CA ASP A 260 -0.94 -7.24 29.18
C ASP A 260 -2.26 -7.28 28.42
N LEU A 261 -3.28 -7.92 28.99
CA LEU A 261 -4.52 -8.17 28.26
C LEU A 261 -5.29 -6.90 27.96
N ASP A 262 -5.29 -5.92 28.85
CA ASP A 262 -5.96 -4.66 28.54
C ASP A 262 -5.33 -3.98 27.34
N ASN A 263 -3.99 -3.95 27.32
CA ASN A 263 -3.28 -3.37 26.19
C ASN A 263 -3.54 -4.16 24.91
N ALA A 264 -3.52 -5.49 24.99
CA ALA A 264 -3.75 -6.32 23.81
C ALA A 264 -5.16 -6.10 23.26
N VAL A 265 -6.17 -6.02 24.13
CA VAL A 265 -7.55 -5.80 23.69
C VAL A 265 -7.69 -4.44 23.02
N ASN A 266 -7.16 -3.38 23.64
CA ASN A 266 -7.23 -2.05 23.06
C ASN A 266 -6.52 -2.01 21.70
N ALA A 267 -5.36 -2.64 21.62
CA ALA A 267 -4.60 -2.69 20.36
C ALA A 267 -5.36 -3.46 19.29
N LEU A 268 -5.97 -4.59 19.66
CA LEU A 268 -6.71 -5.39 18.69
C LEU A 268 -7.96 -4.67 18.19
N MET A 269 -8.63 -3.89 19.05
CA MET A 269 -9.78 -3.11 18.61
C MET A 269 -9.39 -2.16 17.47
N GLY A 270 -8.32 -1.41 17.65
CA GLY A 270 -7.88 -0.50 16.60
C GLY A 270 -7.38 -1.23 15.37
N ALA A 271 -6.62 -2.32 15.57
CA ALA A 271 -6.01 -3.03 14.46
C ALA A 271 -7.01 -3.82 13.62
N ALA A 272 -8.09 -4.31 14.24
CA ALA A 272 -9.06 -5.13 13.51
C ALA A 272 -10.21 -4.30 12.94
N TYR A 273 -10.59 -3.22 13.62
CA TYR A 273 -11.80 -2.49 13.25
C TYR A 273 -11.53 -1.09 12.71
N GLY A 274 -10.32 -0.58 12.87
CA GLY A 274 -9.95 0.72 12.28
C GLY A 274 -10.15 0.69 10.78
N SER A 275 -10.63 1.79 10.23
CA SER A 275 -10.92 1.88 8.81
C SER A 275 -11.87 0.78 8.33
N CYS A 276 -12.75 0.32 9.23
CA CYS A 276 -13.69 -0.76 8.97
C CYS A 276 -13.00 -2.06 8.53
N GLY A 277 -11.76 -2.25 8.95
CA GLY A 277 -10.97 -3.42 8.57
C GLY A 277 -10.39 -3.38 7.16
N GLU A 278 -10.57 -2.29 6.45
CA GLU A 278 -10.10 -2.16 5.06
C GLU A 278 -8.66 -1.64 5.03
N ARG A 279 -7.77 -2.38 5.67
CA ARG A 279 -6.34 -2.08 5.70
C ARG A 279 -5.54 -3.33 5.35
N CYS A 280 -4.46 -3.15 4.62
CA CYS A 280 -3.57 -4.27 4.29
C CYS A 280 -2.97 -4.90 5.54
N MET A 281 -2.77 -4.10 6.57
CA MET A 281 -2.13 -4.56 7.81
C MET A 281 -3.14 -4.85 8.92
N ALA A 282 -4.45 -4.75 8.65
CA ALA A 282 -5.45 -5.04 9.68
C ALA A 282 -5.24 -6.44 10.24
N ILE A 283 -5.41 -6.58 11.56
CA ILE A 283 -5.36 -7.90 12.18
C ILE A 283 -6.69 -8.60 11.94
N SER A 284 -6.62 -9.80 11.40
CA SER A 284 -7.81 -10.61 11.07
C SER A 284 -8.00 -11.76 12.03
N VAL A 285 -6.93 -12.26 12.63
CA VAL A 285 -6.94 -13.47 13.48
C VAL A 285 -6.22 -13.15 14.77
N ALA A 286 -6.90 -13.36 15.90
CA ALA A 286 -6.27 -13.35 17.21
C ALA A 286 -6.05 -14.80 17.61
N VAL A 287 -4.78 -15.18 17.77
CA VAL A 287 -4.41 -16.55 18.17
C VAL A 287 -4.15 -16.54 19.67
N ALA A 288 -5.07 -17.11 20.42
CA ALA A 288 -4.99 -17.09 21.89
C ALA A 288 -4.30 -18.35 22.38
N VAL A 289 -3.25 -18.16 23.18
CA VAL A 289 -2.51 -19.28 23.76
C VAL A 289 -3.15 -19.64 25.09
N GLY A 290 -3.92 -20.72 25.07
CA GLY A 290 -4.64 -21.21 26.24
C GLY A 290 -6.09 -20.79 26.27
N ASP A 291 -6.95 -21.67 26.81
CA ASP A 291 -8.40 -21.39 26.87
C ASP A 291 -8.70 -20.16 27.73
N GLU A 292 -7.95 -19.99 28.81
CA GLU A 292 -8.19 -18.85 29.71
C GLU A 292 -7.97 -17.52 28.97
N VAL A 293 -6.90 -17.44 28.20
CA VAL A 293 -6.62 -16.23 27.40
C VAL A 293 -7.73 -16.02 26.38
N ALA A 294 -8.14 -17.09 25.69
CA ALA A 294 -9.18 -16.99 24.68
C ALA A 294 -10.50 -16.49 25.25
N ASP A 295 -10.88 -17.03 26.42
CA ASP A 295 -12.13 -16.64 27.07
C ASP A 295 -12.08 -15.17 27.50
N GLU A 296 -10.96 -14.73 28.07
CA GLU A 296 -10.81 -13.34 28.52
C GLU A 296 -10.77 -12.39 27.33
N LEU A 297 -10.08 -12.74 26.25
CA LEU A 297 -10.09 -11.91 25.04
C LEU A 297 -11.50 -11.74 24.51
N SER A 298 -12.23 -12.84 24.39
CA SER A 298 -13.59 -12.79 23.87
C SER A 298 -14.46 -11.88 24.72
N LYS A 299 -14.37 -12.02 26.04
CA LYS A 299 -15.18 -11.24 26.97
C LYS A 299 -14.88 -9.74 26.83
N ARG A 300 -13.60 -9.39 26.83
CA ARG A 300 -13.20 -7.97 26.79
C ARG A 300 -13.45 -7.35 25.44
N LEU A 301 -13.23 -8.09 24.34
CA LEU A 301 -13.53 -7.58 23.01
C LEU A 301 -15.02 -7.36 22.82
N GLN A 302 -15.86 -8.26 23.34
CA GLN A 302 -17.30 -8.06 23.29
C GLN A 302 -17.72 -6.78 24.01
N ALA A 303 -17.14 -6.51 25.18
CA ALA A 303 -17.46 -5.31 25.92
C ALA A 303 -17.10 -4.06 25.16
N GLN A 304 -15.92 -4.06 24.53
CA GLN A 304 -15.48 -2.93 23.72
C GLN A 304 -16.36 -2.74 22.49
N LEU A 305 -16.75 -3.82 21.84
CA LEU A 305 -17.57 -3.74 20.63
C LEU A 305 -18.96 -3.17 20.91
N LYS A 306 -19.48 -3.40 22.11
CA LYS A 306 -20.78 -2.85 22.48
C LYS A 306 -20.79 -1.32 22.51
N THR A 307 -19.65 -0.70 22.79
CA THR A 307 -19.56 0.75 22.88
C THR A 307 -18.91 1.39 21.66
N LEU A 308 -18.54 0.61 20.65
CA LEU A 308 -17.92 1.14 19.44
C LEU A 308 -18.90 2.04 18.70
N LYS A 309 -18.48 3.29 18.45
CA LYS A 309 -19.32 4.26 17.77
C LYS A 309 -19.13 4.16 16.27
N VAL A 310 -20.20 3.76 15.58
CA VAL A 310 -20.17 3.53 14.14
C VAL A 310 -21.09 4.54 13.45
N GLY A 311 -20.57 5.18 12.42
CA GLY A 311 -21.36 6.15 11.67
C GLY A 311 -20.55 6.82 10.61
N SER A 312 -21.07 7.95 10.09
CA SER A 312 -20.41 8.69 9.01
C SER A 312 -18.96 9.01 9.35
N GLY A 313 -18.08 8.81 8.38
CA GLY A 313 -16.68 9.16 8.55
C GLY A 313 -16.44 10.66 8.70
N LEU A 314 -17.38 11.49 8.21
CA LEU A 314 -17.23 12.93 8.31
C LEU A 314 -17.67 13.48 9.66
N ASP A 315 -18.20 12.64 10.55
CA ASP A 315 -18.58 13.01 11.91
C ASP A 315 -17.49 12.54 12.86
N ASN A 316 -16.76 13.48 13.44
CA ASN A 316 -15.59 13.17 14.28
C ASN A 316 -15.90 12.37 15.54
N SER A 317 -17.18 12.27 15.93
CA SER A 317 -17.54 11.47 17.10
C SER A 317 -17.53 9.97 16.81
N ASN A 318 -17.51 9.57 15.55
CA ASN A 318 -17.51 8.15 15.18
C ASN A 318 -16.12 7.56 15.17
N GLU A 319 -16.05 6.28 15.52
CA GLU A 319 -14.77 5.54 15.60
C GLU A 319 -14.57 4.62 14.41
N MET A 320 -15.66 4.19 13.77
CA MET A 320 -15.58 3.30 12.61
C MET A 320 -16.62 3.76 11.59
N GLY A 321 -16.21 3.87 10.34
CA GLY A 321 -17.10 4.29 9.26
C GLY A 321 -17.64 3.08 8.50
N PRO A 322 -18.22 3.34 7.31
CA PRO A 322 -18.75 2.27 6.46
C PRO A 322 -17.65 1.59 5.64
N LEU A 323 -18.02 0.51 4.97
CA LEU A 323 -17.21 -0.05 3.90
C LEU A 323 -17.36 0.82 2.65
N ILE A 324 -16.44 0.66 1.71
CA ILE A 324 -16.37 1.61 0.60
C ILE A 324 -17.52 1.46 -0.41
N THR A 325 -18.01 0.24 -0.63
CA THR A 325 -19.06 0.01 -1.62
C THR A 325 -20.12 -0.95 -1.09
N ALA A 326 -21.27 -0.96 -1.75
CA ALA A 326 -22.30 -1.95 -1.45
C ALA A 326 -21.79 -3.36 -1.73
N ALA A 327 -21.01 -3.54 -2.80
CA ALA A 327 -20.46 -4.87 -3.11
C ALA A 327 -19.52 -5.35 -2.00
N ALA A 328 -18.69 -4.45 -1.45
CA ALA A 328 -17.80 -4.80 -0.35
C ALA A 328 -18.61 -5.20 0.89
N ARG A 329 -19.67 -4.45 1.19
CA ARG A 329 -20.55 -4.77 2.30
C ARG A 329 -21.16 -6.16 2.13
N ASP A 330 -21.68 -6.45 0.94
CA ASP A 330 -22.31 -7.73 0.69
C ASP A 330 -21.32 -8.88 0.80
N LYS A 331 -20.08 -8.66 0.36
CA LYS A 331 -19.04 -9.66 0.46
C LYS A 331 -18.70 -9.97 1.93
N VAL A 332 -18.60 -8.93 2.76
CA VAL A 332 -18.31 -9.12 4.19
C VAL A 332 -19.45 -9.86 4.86
N VAL A 333 -20.70 -9.49 4.56
CA VAL A 333 -21.85 -10.20 5.11
C VAL A 333 -21.82 -11.68 4.69
N GLY A 334 -21.46 -11.93 3.43
CA GLY A 334 -21.33 -13.32 2.96
C GLY A 334 -20.29 -14.11 3.75
N TYR A 335 -19.16 -13.50 4.07
CA TYR A 335 -18.17 -14.17 4.91
C TYR A 335 -18.71 -14.45 6.31
N ILE A 336 -19.43 -13.50 6.91
CA ILE A 336 -20.02 -13.73 8.23
C ILE A 336 -21.00 -14.90 8.16
N ASN A 337 -21.84 -14.92 7.13
CA ASN A 337 -22.77 -16.03 6.93
C ASN A 337 -22.03 -17.37 6.85
N SER A 338 -20.91 -17.41 6.11
CA SER A 338 -20.15 -18.66 5.97
C SER A 338 -19.57 -19.10 7.30
N GLY A 339 -19.15 -18.18 8.13
CA GLY A 339 -18.63 -18.53 9.45
C GLY A 339 -19.68 -19.22 10.31
N VAL A 340 -20.89 -18.69 10.29
CA VAL A 340 -22.00 -19.30 11.02
C VAL A 340 -22.29 -20.70 10.46
N GLU A 341 -22.36 -20.82 9.14
CA GLU A 341 -22.66 -22.10 8.49
C GLU A 341 -21.61 -23.17 8.79
N GLN A 342 -20.35 -22.74 8.89
CA GLN A 342 -19.25 -23.69 9.11
C GLN A 342 -19.02 -24.00 10.58
N GLY A 343 -19.81 -23.44 11.47
CA GLY A 343 -19.79 -23.81 12.86
C GLY A 343 -19.00 -22.94 13.80
N ALA A 344 -18.52 -21.79 13.33
CA ALA A 344 -17.86 -20.83 14.22
C ALA A 344 -18.88 -20.22 15.18
N GLU A 345 -18.40 -19.82 16.35
CA GLU A 345 -19.28 -19.19 17.34
C GLU A 345 -19.30 -17.70 17.10
N LEU A 346 -20.43 -17.17 16.69
CA LEU A 346 -20.61 -15.74 16.43
C LEU A 346 -21.00 -15.06 17.73
N VAL A 347 -20.06 -14.31 18.33
CA VAL A 347 -20.32 -13.69 19.63
C VAL A 347 -20.74 -12.23 19.52
N VAL A 348 -20.34 -11.53 18.46
CA VAL A 348 -20.87 -10.21 18.14
C VAL A 348 -21.19 -10.18 16.66
N ASP A 349 -22.45 -9.88 16.34
CA ASP A 349 -22.95 -9.94 14.96
C ASP A 349 -23.19 -8.52 14.44
N GLY A 350 -22.41 -8.11 13.46
CA GLY A 350 -22.54 -6.77 12.89
C GLY A 350 -23.41 -6.68 11.65
N ARG A 351 -24.03 -7.81 11.23
CA ARG A 351 -24.76 -7.82 9.94
C ARG A 351 -25.97 -6.93 9.89
N ASP A 352 -26.64 -6.72 11.02
CA ASP A 352 -27.91 -6.00 11.03
C ASP A 352 -27.79 -4.60 11.63
N LEU A 353 -26.59 -4.06 11.69
CA LEU A 353 -26.40 -2.73 12.22
C LEU A 353 -27.18 -1.70 11.40
N VAL A 354 -27.93 -0.83 12.09
CA VAL A 354 -28.63 0.30 11.48
C VAL A 354 -28.03 1.56 12.06
N VAL A 355 -27.61 2.47 11.15
CA VAL A 355 -27.09 3.75 11.61
C VAL A 355 -28.12 4.82 11.37
N UNK A 356 -28.60 5.27 12.26
CA UNK A 356 -29.59 6.20 12.27
C UNK A 356 -29.25 7.33 11.44
N GLY A 357 -30.12 7.68 10.62
CA GLY A 357 -29.99 8.76 9.67
C GLY A 357 -29.10 8.42 8.46
N HIS A 358 -28.55 7.23 8.42
CA HIS A 358 -27.65 6.82 7.34
C HIS A 358 -27.99 5.41 6.90
N GLU A 359 -29.28 5.11 6.85
CA GLU A 359 -29.74 3.74 6.57
C GLU A 359 -29.31 3.21 5.22
N UNK A 360 -28.93 3.98 4.35
CA UNK A 360 -28.50 3.63 3.09
C UNK A 360 -27.07 3.49 3.00
N GLY A 361 -26.38 3.82 3.98
CA GLY A 361 -24.92 3.69 3.98
C GLY A 361 -24.45 2.26 3.94
N PHE A 362 -23.16 2.08 3.61
CA PHE A 362 -22.61 0.74 3.40
C PHE A 362 -21.99 0.21 4.69
N PHE A 363 -22.78 0.14 5.76
CA PHE A 363 -22.28 -0.20 7.10
C PHE A 363 -22.39 -1.69 7.40
N VAL A 364 -21.35 -2.22 8.06
CA VAL A 364 -21.40 -3.50 8.79
C VAL A 364 -20.79 -3.22 10.15
N GLY A 365 -21.42 -3.69 11.21
CA GLY A 365 -20.89 -3.50 12.55
C GLY A 365 -19.70 -4.38 12.85
N GLY A 366 -18.93 -4.02 13.86
CA GLY A 366 -17.83 -4.85 14.30
C GLY A 366 -18.32 -6.25 14.65
N THR A 367 -17.64 -7.26 14.11
CA THR A 367 -18.07 -8.66 14.22
C THR A 367 -16.96 -9.47 14.85
N LEU A 368 -17.32 -10.44 15.73
CA LEU A 368 -16.35 -11.27 16.44
C LEU A 368 -16.81 -12.71 16.45
N PHE A 369 -15.90 -13.54 16.03
CA PHE A 369 -16.14 -14.99 16.06
C PHE A 369 -15.17 -15.66 17.01
N UNK A 370 -15.56 -16.55 17.67
CA UNK A 370 -14.77 -17.29 18.53
C UNK A 370 -14.75 -18.71 18.02
N LYS A 371 -13.92 -19.50 18.47
CA LYS A 371 -13.87 -20.97 18.17
C LYS A 371 -13.78 -21.20 16.68
N VAL A 372 -12.90 -20.47 16.01
CA VAL A 372 -12.66 -20.61 14.59
C VAL A 372 -11.51 -21.59 14.39
N THR A 373 -11.64 -22.44 13.35
CA THR A 373 -10.61 -23.42 13.02
C THR A 373 -9.99 -23.10 11.67
N PRO A 374 -8.79 -23.64 11.41
CA PRO A 374 -8.10 -23.32 10.15
C PRO A 374 -8.80 -23.80 8.89
N GLU A 375 -9.77 -24.70 9.00
CA GLU A 375 -10.52 -25.20 7.84
C GLU A 375 -11.62 -24.25 7.40
N MET A 376 -11.98 -23.27 8.23
CA MET A 376 -13.08 -22.37 7.92
C MET A 376 -12.67 -21.30 6.94
N THR A 377 -13.59 -20.90 6.09
CA THR A 377 -13.36 -19.87 5.08
C THR A 377 -12.96 -18.52 5.71
N ILE A 378 -13.59 -18.16 6.83
CA ILE A 378 -13.29 -16.90 7.50
C ILE A 378 -11.88 -16.88 8.10
N TYR A 379 -11.25 -18.03 8.27
CA TYR A 379 -9.85 -18.08 8.66
C TYR A 379 -8.93 -18.02 7.44
N GLN A 380 -9.29 -18.70 6.36
CA GLN A 380 -8.40 -18.89 5.23
C GLN A 380 -8.30 -17.67 4.33
N GLU A 381 -9.42 -16.94 4.16
CA GLU A 381 -9.49 -15.91 3.13
C GLU A 381 -9.48 -14.51 3.73
N GLU A 382 -8.95 -13.57 2.96
CA GLU A 382 -8.91 -12.15 3.35
C GLU A 382 -10.32 -11.57 3.24
N ILE A 383 -10.88 -11.13 4.39
CA ILE A 383 -12.24 -10.57 4.41
C ILE A 383 -12.24 -9.09 4.05
N PHE A 384 -11.27 -8.36 4.53
CA PHE A 384 -11.11 -6.93 4.29
C PHE A 384 -12.32 -6.15 4.79
N GLY A 385 -12.71 -6.46 6.02
CA GLY A 385 -13.85 -5.85 6.68
C GLY A 385 -13.72 -5.95 8.20
N PRO A 386 -14.72 -5.47 8.94
CA PRO A 386 -14.58 -5.35 10.41
C PRO A 386 -14.93 -6.67 11.10
N VAL A 387 -14.16 -7.71 10.80
CA VAL A 387 -14.38 -9.05 11.32
C VAL A 387 -13.08 -9.57 11.91
N LEU A 388 -13.12 -9.93 13.20
CA LEU A 388 -11.98 -10.53 13.89
C LEU A 388 -12.38 -11.95 14.31
N VAL A 389 -11.48 -12.90 14.08
CA VAL A 389 -11.73 -14.29 14.50
C VAL A 389 -10.70 -14.69 15.55
N ILE A 390 -11.13 -15.46 16.56
CA ILE A 390 -10.26 -16.00 17.59
C ILE A 390 -10.04 -17.47 17.34
N VAL A 391 -8.77 -17.86 17.28
CA VAL A 391 -8.34 -19.25 17.13
C VAL A 391 -7.57 -19.62 18.40
N ARG A 392 -7.87 -20.76 19.00
CA ARG A 392 -7.22 -21.23 20.22
C ARG A 392 -6.09 -22.18 19.90
N VAL A 393 -4.97 -21.99 20.57
CA VAL A 393 -3.85 -22.92 20.51
C VAL A 393 -3.35 -23.19 21.92
N LYS A 394 -2.54 -24.24 22.08
CA LYS A 394 -2.00 -24.57 23.40
C LYS A 394 -0.65 -23.94 23.67
N THR A 395 0.13 -23.66 22.63
CA THR A 395 1.48 -23.13 22.77
C THR A 395 1.73 -22.05 21.73
N MET A 396 2.76 -21.21 22.00
CA MET A 396 3.19 -20.24 21.00
C MET A 396 3.63 -20.94 19.71
N GLN A 397 4.28 -22.10 19.84
CA GLN A 397 4.75 -22.82 18.65
C GLN A 397 3.58 -23.21 17.74
N GLU A 398 2.47 -23.64 18.31
CA GLU A 398 1.29 -23.94 17.49
C GLU A 398 0.80 -22.69 16.75
N GLY A 399 0.86 -21.55 17.42
CA GLY A 399 0.49 -20.29 16.77
C GLY A 399 1.44 -19.93 15.64
N ILE A 400 2.73 -20.09 15.86
CA ILE A 400 3.74 -19.87 14.82
C ILE A 400 3.49 -20.82 13.64
N ASP A 401 3.17 -22.09 13.93
CA ASP A 401 2.91 -23.07 12.87
C ASP A 401 1.70 -22.67 12.03
N LEU A 402 0.66 -22.12 12.66
CA LEU A 402 -0.50 -21.62 11.90
C LEU A 402 -0.08 -20.48 10.96
N ILE A 403 0.68 -19.52 11.47
CA ILE A 403 1.14 -18.40 10.68
C ILE A 403 1.96 -18.89 9.50
N ASN A 404 2.89 -19.80 9.76
CA ASN A 404 3.80 -20.26 8.73
C ASN A 404 3.13 -21.12 7.67
N ALA A 405 2.07 -21.82 8.04
CA ALA A 405 1.32 -22.66 7.08
C ALA A 405 0.37 -21.85 6.20
N HIS A 406 0.04 -20.61 6.58
CA HIS A 406 -0.90 -19.82 5.81
C HIS A 406 -0.25 -19.35 4.51
N GLU A 407 -1.06 -19.18 3.46
CA GLU A 407 -0.52 -18.76 2.17
C GLU A 407 0.02 -17.34 2.17
N TYR A 408 -0.43 -16.49 3.09
CA TYR A 408 0.00 -15.10 3.18
C TYR A 408 1.02 -14.90 4.28
N GLY A 409 1.88 -13.90 4.09
CA GLY A 409 2.89 -13.54 5.09
C GLY A 409 3.16 -12.05 5.10
N ASN A 410 2.10 -11.24 5.21
CA ASN A 410 2.28 -9.80 5.16
C ASN A 410 2.71 -9.24 6.51
N GLY A 411 1.84 -9.36 7.53
CA GLY A 411 2.14 -8.84 8.85
C GLY A 411 1.74 -9.80 9.94
N THR A 412 2.35 -9.64 11.12
CA THR A 412 1.98 -10.42 12.30
C THR A 412 2.46 -9.69 13.55
N CYS A 413 1.94 -10.11 14.70
CA CYS A 413 2.29 -9.48 15.97
C CYS A 413 2.23 -10.52 17.07
N LEU A 414 3.09 -10.33 18.09
CA LEU A 414 3.06 -11.13 19.31
C LEU A 414 2.86 -10.19 20.51
N PHE A 415 1.90 -10.50 21.35
CA PHE A 415 1.71 -9.81 22.63
C PHE A 415 2.29 -10.67 23.74
N THR A 416 3.32 -10.18 24.41
CA THR A 416 4.02 -10.90 25.47
C THR A 416 4.82 -9.93 26.31
N ARG A 417 5.21 -10.37 27.51
CA ARG A 417 6.18 -9.66 28.34
C ARG A 417 7.52 -10.39 28.40
N ASP A 418 7.68 -11.45 27.63
CA ASP A 418 8.86 -12.32 27.69
C ASP A 418 9.74 -12.05 26.48
N GLY A 419 10.91 -11.48 26.69
CA GLY A 419 11.84 -11.15 25.60
C GLY A 419 12.36 -12.36 24.86
N GLU A 420 12.56 -13.48 25.54
CA GLU A 420 13.04 -14.68 24.87
C GLU A 420 11.98 -15.22 23.91
N ALA A 421 10.71 -15.22 24.35
CA ALA A 421 9.62 -15.62 23.45
C ALA A 421 9.53 -14.69 22.24
N ALA A 422 9.69 -13.39 22.48
CA ALA A 422 9.62 -12.41 21.38
C ALA A 422 10.74 -12.66 20.37
N ARG A 423 11.96 -12.90 20.85
CA ARG A 423 13.07 -13.14 19.94
C ARG A 423 12.87 -14.43 19.14
N TYR A 424 12.36 -15.48 19.79
CA TYR A 424 12.06 -16.72 19.10
C TYR A 424 10.99 -16.50 18.01
N PHE A 425 9.95 -15.74 18.36
CA PHE A 425 8.87 -15.44 17.43
C PHE A 425 9.39 -14.69 16.19
N THR A 426 10.11 -13.59 16.40
CA THR A 426 10.56 -12.77 15.27
C THR A 426 11.52 -13.53 14.39
N ASP A 427 12.26 -14.47 14.95
CA ASP A 427 13.24 -15.25 14.18
C ASP A 427 12.59 -16.36 13.37
N ASN A 428 11.40 -16.82 13.77
CA ASN A 428 10.84 -18.04 13.20
C ASN A 428 9.57 -17.87 12.38
N VAL A 429 8.93 -16.70 12.39
CA VAL A 429 7.73 -16.52 11.57
C VAL A 429 8.11 -16.16 10.13
N LEU A 430 7.38 -16.74 9.17
CA LEU A 430 7.61 -16.55 7.73
C LEU A 430 6.71 -15.43 7.24
N VAL A 431 7.00 -14.22 7.74
CA VAL A 431 6.18 -13.02 7.50
C VAL A 431 7.13 -11.86 7.31
N GLY A 432 6.78 -10.94 6.42
CA GLY A 432 7.67 -9.85 6.08
C GLY A 432 7.72 -8.71 7.08
N MET A 433 6.63 -8.46 7.83
CA MET A 433 6.57 -7.33 8.77
C MET A 433 6.07 -7.84 10.11
N VAL A 434 6.92 -7.74 11.13
CA VAL A 434 6.67 -8.42 12.40
C VAL A 434 6.70 -7.42 13.54
N GLY A 435 5.67 -7.45 14.38
CA GLY A 435 5.57 -6.59 15.55
C GLY A 435 5.65 -7.37 16.86
N VAL A 436 6.16 -6.73 17.89
CA VAL A 436 6.09 -7.22 19.25
C VAL A 436 5.37 -6.15 20.05
N ASN A 437 4.20 -6.48 20.55
CA ASN A 437 3.31 -5.54 21.26
C ASN A 437 2.93 -4.32 20.39
N VAL A 438 3.10 -4.44 19.08
CA VAL A 438 2.68 -3.45 18.08
C VAL A 438 1.84 -4.20 17.05
N PRO A 439 0.52 -4.03 17.06
CA PRO A 439 -0.33 -4.88 16.21
C PRO A 439 -0.29 -4.52 14.74
N LEU A 440 0.01 -3.26 14.42
CA LEU A 440 0.13 -2.81 13.04
C LEU A 440 1.57 -2.38 12.82
N PRO A 441 2.50 -3.32 12.59
CA PRO A 441 3.91 -2.95 12.46
C PRO A 441 4.24 -2.42 11.06
N VAL A 442 3.55 -1.35 10.67
CA VAL A 442 3.81 -0.68 9.41
C VAL A 442 5.18 -0.03 9.49
N PRO A 443 6.12 -0.37 8.61
CA PRO A 443 7.47 0.17 8.74
C PRO A 443 7.50 1.68 8.54
N VAL A 444 8.42 2.31 9.27
CA VAL A 444 8.70 3.74 9.02
C VAL A 444 9.26 3.89 7.60
N SER A 445 9.23 5.12 7.10
CA SER A 445 9.49 5.38 5.68
C SER A 445 10.90 4.99 5.22
N TYR A 446 11.86 4.86 6.14
CA TYR A 446 13.24 4.50 5.77
C TYR A 446 13.55 3.01 6.00
N HIS A 447 12.54 2.21 6.32
CA HIS A 447 12.55 0.76 6.20
C HIS A 447 11.58 0.38 5.09
N SER A 448 11.36 -0.89 4.80
CA SER A 448 10.54 -1.24 3.64
C SER A 448 9.25 -1.92 4.04
N PHE A 449 8.23 -1.73 3.19
CA PHE A 449 6.93 -2.38 3.32
C PHE A 449 6.88 -3.54 2.35
N GLY A 450 6.80 -4.75 2.87
CA GLY A 450 6.72 -5.90 1.98
C GLY A 450 6.41 -7.16 2.73
N GLY A 451 5.60 -8.01 2.09
CA GLY A 451 5.25 -9.30 2.64
C GLY A 451 6.10 -10.41 2.07
N TRP A 452 5.89 -11.57 2.63
CA TRP A 452 6.49 -12.81 2.13
C TRP A 452 5.39 -13.67 1.53
N LYS A 453 5.77 -14.77 0.90
CA LYS A 453 4.85 -15.73 0.32
C LYS A 453 3.92 -15.02 -0.68
N ARG A 454 2.62 -15.29 -0.65
CA ARG A 454 1.72 -14.73 -1.66
C ARG A 454 1.27 -13.30 -1.34
N SER A 455 1.85 -12.69 -0.31
CA SER A 455 1.60 -11.29 -0.03
C SER A 455 2.47 -10.35 -0.86
N LEU A 456 3.48 -10.86 -1.54
CA LEU A 456 4.30 -10.06 -2.46
C LEU A 456 4.78 -10.93 -3.60
N PHE A 457 4.52 -10.48 -4.83
CA PHE A 457 5.09 -11.07 -6.03
C PHE A 457 6.20 -10.15 -6.51
N GLY A 458 7.41 -10.68 -6.59
CA GLY A 458 8.61 -9.90 -6.87
C GLY A 458 9.50 -9.90 -5.66
N ASP A 459 10.65 -9.23 -5.77
CA ASP A 459 11.67 -9.31 -4.74
C ASP A 459 11.78 -8.02 -3.92
N LEU A 460 11.71 -6.86 -4.57
CA LEU A 460 11.92 -5.59 -3.88
C LEU A 460 10.63 -5.12 -3.21
N HIS A 461 10.79 -4.60 -2.01
CA HIS A 461 9.67 -4.09 -1.21
C HIS A 461 9.31 -2.67 -1.62
N ALA A 462 8.17 -2.19 -1.14
CA ALA A 462 7.76 -0.81 -1.34
C ALA A 462 8.52 0.08 -0.36
N TYR A 463 8.75 1.28 -0.79
CA TYR A 463 9.41 2.40 -0.14
C TYR A 463 10.73 2.05 0.58
N GLY A 464 11.33 3.05 1.23
CA GLY A 464 12.64 2.90 1.83
C GLY A 464 13.74 2.71 0.80
N PRO A 465 14.88 2.15 1.19
CA PRO A 465 15.99 1.96 0.24
C PRO A 465 15.66 1.07 -0.94
N ASP A 466 14.72 0.14 -0.79
CA ASP A 466 14.31 -0.70 -1.92
C ASP A 466 13.67 0.13 -3.03
N SER A 467 13.07 1.29 -2.71
CA SER A 467 12.48 2.10 -3.77
C SER A 467 13.53 2.66 -4.71
N ILE A 468 14.72 2.98 -4.20
CA ILE A 468 15.79 3.44 -5.08
C ILE A 468 16.23 2.29 -5.99
N ARG A 469 16.36 1.09 -5.43
CA ARG A 469 16.72 -0.08 -6.24
C ARG A 469 15.65 -0.38 -7.27
N PHE A 470 14.38 -0.25 -6.90
CA PHE A 470 13.28 -0.57 -7.81
C PHE A 470 13.18 0.43 -8.96
N TYR A 471 13.42 1.71 -8.71
CA TYR A 471 13.19 2.76 -9.71
C TYR A 471 14.45 3.17 -10.45
N THR A 472 15.57 2.46 -10.25
CA THR A 472 16.82 2.74 -10.97
C THR A 472 17.41 1.45 -11.50
N LYS A 473 18.35 1.61 -12.41
CA LYS A 473 19.20 0.50 -12.83
C LYS A 473 20.64 0.94 -12.70
N ARG A 474 21.50 -0.01 -12.38
CA ARG A 474 22.90 0.27 -12.12
C ARG A 474 23.72 0.07 -13.38
N LYS A 475 24.59 1.05 -13.66
CA LYS A 475 25.54 0.95 -14.76
C LYS A 475 26.93 0.94 -14.17
N THR A 476 27.78 0.03 -14.62
CA THR A 476 29.17 -0.02 -14.19
C THR A 476 30.02 0.50 -15.33
N ILE A 477 30.88 1.48 -15.03
CA ILE A 477 31.73 2.12 -16.04
C ILE A 477 33.19 1.82 -15.69
N THR A 478 33.96 1.43 -16.69
CA THR A 478 35.39 1.17 -16.57
C THR A 478 36.08 2.07 -17.57
N GLN A 479 37.07 2.84 -17.09
CA GLN A 479 37.64 3.91 -17.89
C GLN A 479 39.16 3.92 -17.75
N ARG A 480 39.85 4.11 -18.85
CA ARG A 480 41.28 4.36 -18.87
C ARG A 480 41.60 5.50 -19.81
N TRP A 481 42.38 6.49 -19.32
CA TRP A 481 42.88 7.56 -20.17
C TRP A 481 44.38 7.34 -20.35
N PRO A 482 44.85 7.20 -21.61
CA PRO A 482 46.30 7.00 -21.86
C PRO A 482 47.10 8.19 -21.39
N ALA A 483 48.27 7.89 -20.83
CA ALA A 483 49.13 8.98 -20.43
C ALA A 483 49.71 9.66 -21.65
N UNK A 484 49.80 10.74 -21.52
CA UNK A 484 50.24 11.53 -22.57
C UNK A 484 51.57 11.09 -23.01
N GLY A 485 51.76 11.02 -24.19
CA GLY A 485 52.93 10.66 -24.92
C GLY A 485 53.34 9.21 -24.90
N VAL A 486 52.51 8.37 -24.33
CA VAL A 486 52.77 6.94 -24.28
C VAL A 486 51.77 6.20 -25.14
N ARG A 487 52.26 5.31 -26.02
CA ARG A 487 51.40 4.44 -26.83
C ARG A 487 51.50 3.04 -26.30
N GLU A 488 50.35 2.39 -26.07
CA GLU A 488 50.33 1.01 -25.67
C GLU A 488 50.18 0.11 -26.90
N GLY A 489 50.85 -1.03 -26.85
CA GLY A 489 50.70 -2.00 -27.88
C GLY A 489 49.43 -2.78 -27.77
N VAL A 490 49.23 -3.71 -28.69
CA VAL A 490 48.05 -4.57 -28.67
C VAL A 490 48.08 -5.46 -27.43
N THR A 491 46.98 -5.56 -26.74
CA THR A 491 46.84 -6.37 -25.53
C THR A 491 45.68 -7.33 -25.71
N TYR A 492 45.95 -8.61 -25.50
CA TYR A 492 44.94 -9.67 -25.63
C TYR A 492 44.46 -10.20 -24.28
N THR A 493 44.87 -9.56 -23.19
CA THR A 493 44.51 -9.99 -21.85
C THR A 493 43.65 -8.89 -21.20
N PHE A 494 42.91 -9.27 -20.16
CA PHE A 494 42.12 -8.29 -19.42
C PHE A 494 43.03 -7.31 -18.69
N PRO A 495 42.61 -6.06 -18.52
CA PRO A 495 43.37 -5.11 -17.70
C PRO A 495 43.49 -5.62 -16.27
N SER A 496 44.65 -5.45 -15.67
CA SER A 496 44.90 -5.92 -14.31
C SER A 496 45.54 -4.83 -13.47
#